data_c9af9e09540b11e9742bee71c39231d3
#
_entry.id   c9af9e09540b11e9742bee71c39231d3
#
_cell.length_a   1.000
_cell.length_b   1.000
_cell.length_c   1.000
_cell.angle_alpha   90.00
_cell.angle_beta   90.00
_cell.angle_gamma   90.00
#
_symmetry.space_group_name_H-M   'P 1'
#
loop_
_entity.id
_entity.type
_entity.pdbx_description
1 polymer ?
#
loop_
_entity_poly.entity_id
_entity_poly.type
_entity_poly.pdbx_seq_one_letter_code
_entity_poly.pdbx_strand_id
1 'polypeptide(L)'
;MNVNYAKALIEVAFEKIFTPQHWADLGCGGGTFTHALAFCLRPESIIDAIDKQMPLINSVNDVHIHCAKADMQTISFPQNEFDGIMMANSFHFIRDKKSLIQRLKPFLKPAGGFLVIEYDIDQSNPWVPFPVSYQSLFTLFNNNGFNIIKKVGETNSAYGVRKIYAALINKGSP
;
A
#
# COMPACT_ATOMS: atom_id res chain seq x y z
N MET A 1 5.61 -8.66 -12.42
CA MET A 1 4.76 -7.49 -12.79
C MET A 1 5.71 -6.36 -13.17
N ASN A 2 5.43 -5.58 -14.22
CA ASN A 2 6.22 -4.40 -14.55
C ASN A 2 5.53 -3.13 -14.02
N VAL A 3 6.24 -1.99 -14.02
CA VAL A 3 5.77 -0.71 -13.47
C VAL A 3 4.48 -0.21 -14.14
N ASN A 4 4.34 -0.37 -15.47
CA ASN A 4 3.14 0.09 -16.20
C ASN A 4 1.88 -0.68 -15.77
N TYR A 5 1.99 -1.99 -15.57
CA TYR A 5 0.89 -2.80 -15.05
C TYR A 5 0.55 -2.45 -13.60
N ALA A 6 1.58 -2.21 -12.77
CA ALA A 6 1.38 -1.78 -11.40
C ALA A 6 0.69 -0.41 -11.33
N LYS A 7 1.11 0.54 -12.21
CA LYS A 7 0.48 1.86 -12.32
C LYS A 7 -0.99 1.75 -12.72
N ALA A 8 -1.30 1.02 -13.79
CA ALA A 8 -2.69 0.85 -14.26
C ALA A 8 -3.61 0.24 -13.18
N LEU A 9 -3.06 -0.55 -12.25
CA LEU A 9 -3.82 -1.15 -11.16
C LEU A 9 -4.19 -0.15 -10.06
N ILE A 10 -3.41 0.94 -9.88
CA ILE A 10 -3.58 1.88 -8.77
C ILE A 10 -3.97 3.29 -9.20
N GLU A 11 -3.78 3.69 -10.46
CA GLU A 11 -3.88 5.09 -10.91
C GLU A 11 -5.25 5.74 -10.64
N VAL A 12 -6.34 4.97 -10.67
CA VAL A 12 -7.69 5.46 -10.36
C VAL A 12 -7.79 6.04 -8.94
N ALA A 13 -6.97 5.56 -8.00
CA ALA A 13 -6.92 6.09 -6.63
C ALA A 13 -6.41 7.54 -6.57
N PHE A 14 -5.71 8.02 -7.62
CA PHE A 14 -4.99 9.28 -7.65
C PHE A 14 -5.58 10.34 -8.61
N GLU A 15 -6.63 10.02 -9.35
CA GLU A 15 -7.24 10.92 -10.35
C GLU A 15 -7.66 12.29 -9.80
N LYS A 16 -8.01 12.38 -8.51
CA LYS A 16 -8.47 13.60 -7.85
C LYS A 16 -7.44 14.23 -6.91
N ILE A 17 -6.18 13.81 -7.01
CA ILE A 17 -5.09 14.34 -6.20
C ILE A 17 -4.33 15.39 -7.01
N PHE A 18 -4.33 16.63 -6.52
CA PHE A 18 -3.78 17.79 -7.24
C PHE A 18 -2.60 18.47 -6.53
N THR A 19 -2.26 18.00 -5.34
CA THR A 19 -1.16 18.53 -4.51
C THR A 19 -0.11 17.47 -4.22
N PRO A 20 1.15 17.87 -3.95
CA PRO A 20 2.16 16.95 -3.45
C PRO A 20 1.69 16.20 -2.19
N GLN A 21 2.08 14.96 -2.06
CA GLN A 21 1.73 14.10 -0.95
C GLN A 21 2.95 13.38 -0.37
N HIS A 22 2.83 12.93 0.88
CA HIS A 22 3.83 12.08 1.54
C HIS A 22 3.24 10.69 1.78
N TRP A 23 3.87 9.67 1.22
CA TRP A 23 3.44 8.28 1.32
C TRP A 23 4.52 7.40 1.95
N ALA A 24 4.11 6.36 2.66
CA ALA A 24 5.00 5.25 3.00
C ALA A 24 4.66 4.03 2.11
N ASP A 25 5.69 3.36 1.58
CA ASP A 25 5.57 2.07 0.89
C ASP A 25 6.21 0.99 1.77
N LEU A 26 5.40 0.19 2.45
CA LEU A 26 5.84 -0.78 3.44
C LEU A 26 5.97 -2.19 2.85
N GLY A 27 7.20 -2.68 2.77
CA GLY A 27 7.56 -3.91 2.06
C GLY A 27 7.73 -3.64 0.57
N CYS A 28 8.45 -2.56 0.23
CA CYS A 28 8.60 -2.08 -1.14
C CYS A 28 9.38 -3.02 -2.07
N GLY A 29 10.18 -3.96 -1.52
CA GLY A 29 10.97 -4.91 -2.27
C GLY A 29 11.85 -4.24 -3.34
N GLY A 30 11.72 -4.67 -4.59
CA GLY A 30 12.47 -4.10 -5.73
C GLY A 30 11.89 -2.81 -6.31
N GLY A 31 10.88 -2.17 -5.68
CA GLY A 31 10.39 -0.84 -6.04
C GLY A 31 9.40 -0.77 -7.20
N THR A 32 8.86 -1.90 -7.68
CA THR A 32 7.89 -1.87 -8.79
C THR A 32 6.67 -1.02 -8.48
N PHE A 33 6.07 -1.20 -7.29
CA PHE A 33 4.92 -0.41 -6.86
C PHE A 33 5.30 0.97 -6.34
N THR A 34 6.50 1.13 -5.78
CA THR A 34 7.06 2.45 -5.42
C THR A 34 7.15 3.37 -6.64
N HIS A 35 7.70 2.86 -7.75
CA HIS A 35 7.75 3.61 -9.01
C HIS A 35 6.35 3.84 -9.61
N ALA A 36 5.47 2.84 -9.55
CA ALA A 36 4.09 3.00 -10.00
C ALA A 36 3.37 4.11 -9.23
N LEU A 37 3.54 4.16 -7.91
CA LEU A 37 3.02 5.22 -7.04
C LEU A 37 3.63 6.57 -7.41
N ALA A 38 4.95 6.66 -7.59
CA ALA A 38 5.62 7.90 -8.00
C ALA A 38 5.09 8.46 -9.32
N PHE A 39 4.73 7.59 -10.29
CA PHE A 39 4.09 8.02 -11.54
C PHE A 39 2.61 8.45 -11.39
N CYS A 40 1.98 8.17 -10.27
CA CYS A 40 0.61 8.61 -9.96
C CYS A 40 0.58 9.89 -9.10
N LEU A 41 1.65 10.17 -8.37
CA LEU A 41 1.76 11.34 -7.50
C LEU A 41 2.15 12.61 -8.27
N ARG A 42 1.93 13.75 -7.65
CA ARG A 42 2.37 15.06 -8.18
C ARG A 42 3.87 15.27 -7.91
N PRO A 43 4.55 16.06 -8.75
CA PRO A 43 5.92 16.52 -8.44
C PRO A 43 6.05 17.04 -7.03
N GLU A 44 7.25 16.96 -6.44
CA GLU A 44 7.57 17.33 -5.06
C GLU A 44 6.91 16.42 -3.99
N SER A 45 6.23 15.35 -4.38
CA SER A 45 5.76 14.33 -3.43
C SER A 45 6.93 13.52 -2.88
N ILE A 46 6.72 12.91 -1.72
CA ILE A 46 7.72 12.09 -1.03
C ILE A 46 7.19 10.68 -0.85
N ILE A 47 8.05 9.68 -1.04
CA ILE A 47 7.75 8.27 -0.72
C ILE A 47 8.86 7.74 0.18
N ASP A 48 8.52 7.32 1.39
CA ASP A 48 9.39 6.53 2.25
C ASP A 48 9.24 5.04 1.90
N ALA A 49 10.21 4.52 1.17
CA ALA A 49 10.25 3.13 0.72
C ALA A 49 10.97 2.25 1.74
N ILE A 50 10.23 1.41 2.43
CA ILE A 50 10.70 0.63 3.58
C ILE A 50 10.68 -0.87 3.25
N ASP A 51 11.80 -1.55 3.49
CA ASP A 51 11.86 -3.01 3.40
C ASP A 51 12.83 -3.60 4.44
N LYS A 52 12.69 -4.89 4.76
CA LYS A 52 13.61 -5.63 5.64
C LYS A 52 15.00 -5.78 5.04
N GLN A 53 15.10 -5.76 3.72
CA GLN A 53 16.35 -5.61 2.99
C GLN A 53 16.48 -4.16 2.55
N MET A 54 17.71 -3.62 2.53
CA MET A 54 17.93 -2.23 2.09
C MET A 54 17.47 -2.06 0.64
N PRO A 55 16.41 -1.29 0.38
CA PRO A 55 15.96 -1.05 -0.99
C PRO A 55 16.91 -0.10 -1.72
N LEU A 56 17.05 -0.30 -3.03
CA LEU A 56 17.83 0.56 -3.90
C LEU A 56 16.90 1.08 -5.01
N ILE A 57 16.13 2.13 -4.70
CA ILE A 57 15.11 2.68 -5.57
C ILE A 57 15.44 4.15 -5.84
N ASN A 58 15.62 4.51 -7.10
CA ASN A 58 15.91 5.89 -7.49
C ASN A 58 14.62 6.73 -7.57
N SER A 59 14.74 8.01 -7.24
CA SER A 59 13.66 8.98 -7.46
C SER A 59 13.31 9.10 -8.96
N VAL A 60 12.04 9.26 -9.26
CA VAL A 60 11.51 9.39 -10.63
C VAL A 60 10.35 10.38 -10.65
N ASN A 61 10.07 10.99 -11.81
CA ASN A 61 8.91 11.87 -12.03
C ASN A 61 8.84 13.04 -11.02
N ASP A 62 10.00 13.62 -10.66
CA ASP A 62 10.14 14.67 -9.65
C ASP A 62 9.50 14.31 -8.28
N VAL A 63 9.39 13.02 -7.98
CA VAL A 63 8.99 12.48 -6.68
C VAL A 63 10.24 11.98 -5.95
N HIS A 64 10.40 12.43 -4.70
CA HIS A 64 11.54 12.05 -3.86
C HIS A 64 11.29 10.69 -3.21
N ILE A 65 12.18 9.72 -3.43
CA ILE A 65 12.08 8.38 -2.83
C ILE A 65 13.20 8.21 -1.82
N HIS A 66 12.84 8.08 -0.55
CA HIS A 66 13.74 7.82 0.56
C HIS A 66 13.69 6.34 0.91
N CYS A 67 14.81 5.66 0.74
CA CYS A 67 14.92 4.24 1.04
C CYS A 67 15.40 4.00 2.47
N ALA A 68 14.75 3.12 3.21
CA ALA A 68 15.22 2.71 4.53
C ALA A 68 15.04 1.22 4.78
N LYS A 69 16.03 0.62 5.46
CA LYS A 69 15.95 -0.77 5.91
C LYS A 69 15.28 -0.82 7.27
N ALA A 70 14.06 -1.35 7.32
CA ALA A 70 13.33 -1.57 8.58
C ALA A 70 12.24 -2.65 8.43
N ASP A 71 11.73 -3.12 9.58
CA ASP A 71 10.57 -4.01 9.62
C ASP A 71 9.29 -3.18 9.79
N MET A 72 8.34 -3.31 8.87
CA MET A 72 7.05 -2.61 8.95
C MET A 72 6.26 -2.93 10.23
N GLN A 73 6.54 -4.05 10.88
CA GLN A 73 5.89 -4.45 12.13
C GLN A 73 6.39 -3.68 13.35
N THR A 74 7.57 -3.05 13.28
CA THR A 74 8.22 -2.38 14.41
C THR A 74 8.62 -0.94 14.14
N ILE A 75 8.72 -0.53 12.87
CA ILE A 75 9.07 0.84 12.51
C ILE A 75 8.11 1.86 13.13
N SER A 76 8.63 3.00 13.52
CA SER A 76 7.84 4.13 14.04
C SER A 76 8.10 5.38 13.19
N PHE A 77 7.07 6.19 13.06
CA PHE A 77 7.07 7.46 12.34
C PHE A 77 6.46 8.56 13.21
N PRO A 78 6.63 9.84 12.88
CA PRO A 78 5.85 10.92 13.47
C PRO A 78 4.34 10.68 13.27
N GLN A 79 3.53 11.17 14.22
CA GLN A 79 2.07 11.13 14.06
C GLN A 79 1.62 12.10 12.95
N ASN A 80 0.55 11.73 12.23
CA ASN A 80 -0.02 12.52 11.13
C ASN A 80 1.01 12.85 10.01
N GLU A 81 1.92 11.93 9.74
CA GLU A 81 2.98 12.11 8.73
C GLU A 81 2.47 11.88 7.31
N PHE A 82 1.71 10.80 7.09
CA PHE A 82 1.43 10.31 5.76
C PHE A 82 0.02 10.65 5.26
N ASP A 83 -0.05 11.04 3.98
CA ASP A 83 -1.29 11.08 3.22
C ASP A 83 -1.78 9.67 2.89
N GLY A 84 -0.86 8.72 2.74
CA GLY A 84 -1.19 7.31 2.58
C GLY A 84 -0.07 6.36 2.96
N ILE A 85 -0.47 5.13 3.28
CA ILE A 85 0.44 4.00 3.50
C ILE A 85 0.08 2.91 2.50
N MET A 86 1.02 2.58 1.62
CA MET A 86 0.88 1.49 0.65
C MET A 86 1.50 0.21 1.20
N MET A 87 0.83 -0.90 0.94
CA MET A 87 1.33 -2.26 1.15
C MET A 87 0.99 -3.08 -0.09
N ALA A 88 1.99 -3.33 -0.93
CA ALA A 88 1.80 -4.03 -2.21
C ALA A 88 2.49 -5.39 -2.20
N ASN A 89 1.72 -6.47 -2.20
CA ASN A 89 2.20 -7.86 -2.06
C ASN A 89 3.10 -8.07 -0.84
N SER A 90 2.84 -7.35 0.23
CA SER A 90 3.60 -7.36 1.48
C SER A 90 2.74 -7.61 2.72
N PHE A 91 1.45 -7.29 2.64
CA PHE A 91 0.52 -7.43 3.76
C PHE A 91 0.22 -8.91 4.09
N HIS A 92 0.31 -9.82 3.12
CA HIS A 92 0.16 -11.25 3.32
C HIS A 92 1.30 -11.92 4.12
N PHE A 93 2.42 -11.23 4.38
CA PHE A 93 3.45 -11.71 5.31
C PHE A 93 3.13 -11.41 6.77
N ILE A 94 2.12 -10.62 7.04
CA ILE A 94 1.72 -10.22 8.39
C ILE A 94 0.64 -11.15 8.92
N ARG A 95 0.94 -11.86 10.01
CA ARG A 95 -0.02 -12.76 10.67
C ARG A 95 -1.09 -11.97 11.41
N ASP A 96 -0.70 -11.03 12.26
CA ASP A 96 -1.61 -10.17 13.02
C ASP A 96 -1.81 -8.83 12.31
N LYS A 97 -2.64 -8.87 11.27
CA LYS A 97 -2.97 -7.70 10.46
C LYS A 97 -3.71 -6.61 11.26
N LYS A 98 -4.54 -7.02 12.23
CA LYS A 98 -5.28 -6.08 13.08
C LYS A 98 -4.32 -5.22 13.90
N SER A 99 -3.38 -5.82 14.60
CA SER A 99 -2.38 -5.10 15.39
C SER A 99 -1.52 -4.18 14.51
N LEU A 100 -1.14 -4.62 13.31
CA LEU A 100 -0.42 -3.77 12.38
C LEU A 100 -1.23 -2.53 11.97
N ILE A 101 -2.51 -2.70 11.58
CA ILE A 101 -3.39 -1.59 11.19
C ILE A 101 -3.52 -0.59 12.35
N GLN A 102 -3.77 -1.07 13.57
CA GLN A 102 -3.91 -0.22 14.76
C GLN A 102 -2.64 0.56 15.05
N ARG A 103 -1.46 -0.04 14.86
CA ARG A 103 -0.17 0.60 15.07
C ARG A 103 0.16 1.62 13.99
N LEU A 104 -0.20 1.38 12.73
CA LEU A 104 0.06 2.30 11.62
C LEU A 104 -0.93 3.47 11.55
N LYS A 105 -2.15 3.28 12.05
CA LYS A 105 -3.23 4.28 11.99
C LYS A 105 -2.85 5.67 12.54
N PRO A 106 -2.08 5.84 13.64
CA PRO A 106 -1.65 7.15 14.14
C PRO A 106 -0.69 7.90 13.21
N PHE A 107 0.00 7.22 12.31
CA PHE A 107 0.93 7.84 11.37
C PHE A 107 0.23 8.44 10.15
N LEU A 108 -1.04 8.08 9.91
CA LEU A 108 -1.86 8.69 8.88
C LEU A 108 -2.38 10.05 9.31
N LYS A 109 -2.32 11.03 8.41
CA LYS A 109 -3.05 12.30 8.53
C LYS A 109 -4.56 12.05 8.73
N PRO A 110 -5.32 13.04 9.20
CA PRO A 110 -6.77 12.87 9.39
C PRO A 110 -7.52 12.35 8.17
N ALA A 111 -7.18 12.83 6.97
CA ALA A 111 -7.74 12.38 5.69
C ALA A 111 -6.94 11.24 5.03
N GLY A 112 -5.86 10.80 5.66
CA GLY A 112 -4.97 9.77 5.12
C GLY A 112 -5.60 8.37 5.14
N GLY A 113 -5.06 7.49 4.31
CA GLY A 113 -5.59 6.15 4.14
C GLY A 113 -4.56 5.09 3.82
N PHE A 114 -5.04 3.88 3.57
CA PHE A 114 -4.21 2.78 3.09
C PHE A 114 -4.49 2.49 1.61
N LEU A 115 -3.47 2.06 0.89
CA LEU A 115 -3.58 1.45 -0.42
C LEU A 115 -3.00 0.03 -0.33
N VAL A 116 -3.86 -0.96 -0.38
CA VAL A 116 -3.46 -2.37 -0.26
C VAL A 116 -3.62 -3.07 -1.59
N ILE A 117 -2.56 -3.70 -2.06
CA ILE A 117 -2.55 -4.51 -3.28
C ILE A 117 -2.20 -5.94 -2.88
N GLU A 118 -3.11 -6.88 -3.13
CA GLU A 118 -2.96 -8.27 -2.71
C GLU A 118 -3.65 -9.27 -3.64
N TYR A 119 -3.28 -10.54 -3.49
CA TYR A 119 -3.97 -11.64 -4.14
C TYR A 119 -5.36 -11.84 -3.55
N ASP A 120 -6.40 -11.95 -4.39
CA ASP A 120 -7.79 -12.19 -3.97
C ASP A 120 -8.00 -13.68 -3.64
N ILE A 121 -7.41 -14.12 -2.53
CA ILE A 121 -7.47 -15.51 -2.03
C ILE A 121 -7.54 -15.53 -0.51
N ASP A 122 -8.18 -16.57 0.04
CA ASP A 122 -8.20 -16.86 1.48
C ASP A 122 -7.41 -18.12 1.86
N GLN A 123 -6.98 -18.92 0.87
CA GLN A 123 -6.18 -20.10 1.12
C GLN A 123 -4.69 -19.78 1.08
N SER A 124 -3.99 -20.11 2.17
CA SER A 124 -2.54 -19.94 2.28
C SER A 124 -1.78 -20.87 1.33
N ASN A 125 -0.60 -20.42 0.95
CA ASN A 125 0.38 -21.21 0.22
C ASN A 125 1.79 -20.73 0.59
N PRO A 126 2.87 -21.42 0.19
CA PRO A 126 4.23 -21.05 0.59
C PRO A 126 4.64 -19.60 0.24
N TRP A 127 4.03 -19.00 -0.79
CA TRP A 127 4.35 -17.64 -1.25
C TRP A 127 3.45 -16.57 -0.62
N VAL A 128 2.25 -16.98 -0.17
CA VAL A 128 1.24 -16.11 0.44
C VAL A 128 0.79 -16.76 1.76
N PRO A 129 1.59 -16.66 2.83
CA PRO A 129 1.37 -17.42 4.06
C PRO A 129 0.13 -16.99 4.86
N PHE A 130 -0.21 -15.71 4.83
CA PHE A 130 -1.39 -15.16 5.53
C PHE A 130 -2.21 -14.31 4.54
N PRO A 131 -2.90 -14.96 3.59
CA PRO A 131 -3.65 -14.27 2.54
C PRO A 131 -4.78 -13.42 3.12
N VAL A 132 -5.26 -12.51 2.30
CA VAL A 132 -6.44 -11.69 2.59
C VAL A 132 -7.16 -11.39 1.28
N SER A 133 -8.31 -12.04 1.05
CA SER A 133 -9.18 -11.72 -0.07
C SER A 133 -9.73 -10.30 0.08
N TYR A 134 -10.26 -9.72 -1.00
CA TYR A 134 -10.88 -8.40 -0.93
C TYR A 134 -12.03 -8.35 0.09
N GLN A 135 -12.84 -9.42 0.19
CA GLN A 135 -13.93 -9.50 1.16
C GLN A 135 -13.41 -9.56 2.61
N SER A 136 -12.36 -10.34 2.86
CA SER A 136 -11.71 -10.43 4.17
C SER A 136 -11.04 -9.12 4.56
N LEU A 137 -10.39 -8.44 3.59
CA LEU A 137 -9.81 -7.11 3.77
C LEU A 137 -10.89 -6.08 4.14
N PHE A 138 -12.01 -6.05 3.42
CA PHE A 138 -13.14 -5.16 3.70
C PHE A 138 -13.59 -5.31 5.15
N THR A 139 -13.85 -6.53 5.60
CA THR A 139 -14.29 -6.82 6.97
C THR A 139 -13.23 -6.39 7.99
N LEU A 140 -11.96 -6.69 7.72
CA LEU A 140 -10.84 -6.34 8.59
C LEU A 140 -10.73 -4.83 8.81
N PHE A 141 -10.72 -4.05 7.74
CA PHE A 141 -10.56 -2.60 7.85
C PHE A 141 -11.81 -1.90 8.41
N ASN A 142 -13.01 -2.36 8.03
CA ASN A 142 -14.26 -1.86 8.60
C ASN A 142 -14.30 -2.02 10.13
N ASN A 143 -13.90 -3.19 10.63
CA ASN A 143 -13.80 -3.46 12.08
C ASN A 143 -12.70 -2.66 12.80
N ASN A 144 -11.81 -1.99 12.06
CA ASN A 144 -10.76 -1.12 12.60
C ASN A 144 -11.03 0.38 12.37
N GLY A 145 -12.28 0.73 11.99
CA GLY A 145 -12.75 2.11 11.89
C GLY A 145 -12.39 2.81 10.58
N PHE A 146 -12.30 2.03 9.49
CA PHE A 146 -12.19 2.51 8.12
C PHE A 146 -13.45 2.10 7.37
N ASN A 147 -14.30 3.03 7.01
CA ASN A 147 -15.64 2.77 6.44
C ASN A 147 -15.76 3.13 4.95
N ILE A 148 -14.72 3.70 4.35
CA ILE A 148 -14.63 3.89 2.90
C ILE A 148 -13.56 2.92 2.36
N ILE A 149 -14.00 1.81 1.79
CA ILE A 149 -13.14 0.78 1.23
C ILE A 149 -13.58 0.54 -0.21
N LYS A 150 -12.74 0.91 -1.17
CA LYS A 150 -13.03 0.83 -2.60
C LYS A 150 -12.00 -0.04 -3.32
N LYS A 151 -12.46 -0.99 -4.11
CA LYS A 151 -11.61 -1.66 -5.09
C LYS A 151 -11.36 -0.66 -6.23
N VAL A 152 -10.12 -0.23 -6.39
CA VAL A 152 -9.70 0.75 -7.40
C VAL A 152 -9.06 0.10 -8.63
N GLY A 153 -8.68 -1.18 -8.51
CA GLY A 153 -8.17 -1.95 -9.63
C GLY A 153 -8.25 -3.45 -9.38
N GLU A 154 -8.27 -4.21 -10.46
CA GLU A 154 -8.19 -5.67 -10.45
C GLU A 154 -7.49 -6.15 -11.72
N THR A 155 -6.62 -7.13 -11.60
CA THR A 155 -5.93 -7.76 -12.75
C THR A 155 -5.69 -9.24 -12.48
N ASN A 156 -5.39 -10.00 -13.53
CA ASN A 156 -4.94 -11.37 -13.37
C ASN A 156 -3.47 -11.40 -12.95
N SER A 157 -3.13 -12.30 -12.04
CA SER A 157 -1.74 -12.54 -11.67
C SER A 157 -0.93 -13.07 -12.87
N ALA A 158 0.32 -12.61 -13.01
CA ALA A 158 1.25 -13.18 -13.98
C ALA A 158 1.61 -14.66 -13.70
N TYR A 159 1.28 -15.16 -12.52
CA TYR A 159 1.62 -16.50 -12.02
C TYR A 159 0.40 -17.43 -11.90
N GLY A 160 -0.59 -17.31 -12.81
CA GLY A 160 -1.74 -18.23 -12.88
C GLY A 160 -3.12 -17.55 -12.85
N VAL A 161 -4.17 -18.33 -12.60
CA VAL A 161 -5.60 -17.93 -12.68
C VAL A 161 -6.04 -17.01 -11.52
N ARG A 162 -5.13 -16.55 -10.68
CA ARG A 162 -5.45 -15.77 -9.47
C ARG A 162 -5.57 -14.28 -9.80
N LYS A 163 -6.56 -13.65 -9.22
CA LYS A 163 -6.73 -12.20 -9.32
C LYS A 163 -5.86 -11.48 -8.28
N ILE A 164 -5.41 -10.29 -8.65
CA ILE A 164 -4.81 -9.30 -7.75
C ILE A 164 -5.76 -8.11 -7.72
N TYR A 165 -6.09 -7.62 -6.55
CA TYR A 165 -6.88 -6.40 -6.37
C TYR A 165 -6.01 -5.28 -5.81
N ALA A 166 -6.44 -4.04 -6.07
CA ALA A 166 -6.00 -2.84 -5.36
C ALA A 166 -7.20 -2.23 -4.63
N ALA A 167 -7.03 -1.97 -3.35
CA ALA A 167 -8.05 -1.37 -2.49
C ALA A 167 -7.55 -0.07 -1.87
N LEU A 168 -8.28 1.02 -2.11
CA LEU A 168 -8.12 2.30 -1.41
C LEU A 168 -9.03 2.30 -0.19
N ILE A 169 -8.48 2.64 0.97
CA ILE A 169 -9.11 2.49 2.28
C ILE A 169 -8.93 3.78 3.06
N ASN A 170 -10.03 4.48 3.35
CA ASN A 170 -10.02 5.72 4.09
C ASN A 170 -10.98 5.67 5.28
N LYS A 171 -10.72 6.55 6.25
CA LYS A 171 -11.73 6.89 7.25
C LYS A 171 -12.80 7.71 6.54
N GLY A 172 -14.08 7.40 6.77
CA GLY A 172 -15.14 8.33 6.35
C GLY A 172 -15.05 9.64 7.14
N SER A 173 -15.64 10.68 6.61
CA SER A 173 -15.89 11.88 7.41
C SER A 173 -16.72 11.51 8.63
N PRO A 174 -16.44 12.08 9.81
CA PRO A 174 -17.26 11.88 11.01
C PRO A 174 -18.69 12.35 10.80
#